data_f7d1ae5974cee340434715c98e319b8a
#
_entry.id   f7d1ae5974cee340434715c98e319b8a
#
_cell.length_a   1.000
_cell.length_b   1.000
_cell.length_c   1.000
_cell.angle_alpha   90.00
_cell.angle_beta   90.00
_cell.angle_gamma   90.00
#
_symmetry.space_group_name_H-M   'P 1'
#
loop_
_entity.id
_entity.type
_entity.pdbx_description
1 polymer ?
#
loop_
_entity_poly.entity_id
_entity_poly.type
_entity_poly.pdbx_seq_one_letter_code
_entity_poly.pdbx_strand_id
1 'polypeptide(L)'
;FKSPTQSSRCKAYNLYGAIRQCYTFLNRVESVPGISAAEITDFSSQAKFLIAYYHYLLLRLYGPIVLIDREIPLDATGELAFPKRRPYDECVEWIADRLDEVAPLLPPIQTSDKYGAPTRAAAKGIKSRMLLYAASPLFNGNSEYYSDFKNKDGEQLISLQYDKEKWKKALDAAEDAINEAHAAGHDLYTHLQAPVGISDAEKGYFNHRWSLVTM
;
A
#
# COMPACT_ATOMS: atom_id res chain seq x y z
N PHE A 1 8.57 -23.23 -1.33
CA PHE A 1 7.83 -21.95 -1.45
C PHE A 1 6.34 -22.23 -1.38
N LYS A 2 5.67 -21.79 -0.31
CA LYS A 2 4.21 -21.90 -0.22
C LYS A 2 3.60 -20.78 -1.07
N SER A 3 2.63 -21.14 -1.91
CA SER A 3 1.83 -20.18 -2.66
C SER A 3 1.28 -19.06 -1.75
N PRO A 4 1.10 -17.81 -2.24
CA PRO A 4 0.46 -16.72 -1.51
C PRO A 4 -0.91 -17.08 -0.94
N THR A 5 -1.56 -18.10 -1.51
CA THR A 5 -2.85 -18.62 -1.05
C THR A 5 -2.75 -19.71 0.03
N GLN A 6 -1.55 -20.24 0.32
CA GLN A 6 -1.34 -21.39 1.22
C GLN A 6 -0.52 -21.11 2.48
N SER A 7 0.03 -19.90 2.64
CA SER A 7 0.72 -19.52 3.87
C SER A 7 -0.26 -19.53 5.04
N SER A 8 0.12 -20.12 6.17
CA SER A 8 -0.74 -20.19 7.36
C SER A 8 -1.09 -18.81 7.94
N ARG A 9 -0.26 -17.80 7.69
CA ARG A 9 -0.57 -16.38 7.97
C ARG A 9 -1.42 -15.74 6.85
N CYS A 10 -1.35 -16.27 5.64
CA CYS A 10 -2.18 -15.82 4.50
C CYS A 10 -3.42 -16.69 4.29
N LYS A 11 -3.67 -17.75 5.06
CA LYS A 11 -4.94 -18.49 5.01
C LYS A 11 -6.13 -17.64 5.44
N ALA A 12 -5.91 -16.66 6.30
CA ALA A 12 -6.90 -15.63 6.63
C ALA A 12 -7.02 -14.55 5.53
N TYR A 13 -6.01 -14.41 4.65
CA TYR A 13 -5.93 -13.36 3.64
C TYR A 13 -5.52 -13.95 2.29
N ASN A 14 -6.49 -14.46 1.55
CA ASN A 14 -6.32 -14.71 0.12
C ASN A 14 -6.30 -13.35 -0.60
N LEU A 15 -5.12 -12.68 -0.62
CA LEU A 15 -4.99 -11.31 -1.12
C LEU A 15 -5.43 -11.19 -2.59
N TYR A 16 -5.09 -12.15 -3.45
CA TYR A 16 -5.59 -12.16 -4.83
C TYR A 16 -7.10 -12.38 -4.92
N GLY A 17 -7.65 -13.21 -4.03
CA GLY A 17 -9.10 -13.38 -3.91
C GLY A 17 -9.79 -12.10 -3.46
N ALA A 18 -9.19 -11.37 -2.51
CA ALA A 18 -9.69 -10.06 -2.06
C ALA A 18 -9.62 -9.00 -3.17
N ILE A 19 -8.52 -8.96 -3.93
CA ILE A 19 -8.37 -8.08 -5.11
C ILE A 19 -9.48 -8.39 -6.12
N ARG A 20 -9.73 -9.68 -6.42
CA ARG A 20 -10.83 -10.09 -7.31
C ARG A 20 -12.18 -9.59 -6.80
N GLN A 21 -12.47 -9.76 -5.50
CA GLN A 21 -13.72 -9.27 -4.90
C GLN A 21 -13.88 -7.75 -5.04
N CYS A 22 -12.79 -6.99 -4.88
CA CYS A 22 -12.82 -5.54 -5.11
C CYS A 22 -13.18 -5.18 -6.56
N TYR A 23 -12.59 -5.87 -7.55
CA TYR A 23 -12.96 -5.64 -8.96
C TYR A 23 -14.38 -6.09 -9.28
N THR A 24 -14.82 -7.23 -8.76
CA THR A 24 -16.22 -7.70 -8.89
C THR A 24 -17.19 -6.67 -8.31
N PHE A 25 -16.85 -6.07 -7.15
CA PHE A 25 -17.64 -5.01 -6.54
C PHE A 25 -17.67 -3.76 -7.44
N LEU A 26 -16.52 -3.27 -7.90
CA LEU A 26 -16.43 -2.09 -8.76
C LEU A 26 -17.22 -2.23 -10.05
N ASN A 27 -17.24 -3.43 -10.64
CA ASN A 27 -17.98 -3.71 -11.88
C ASN A 27 -19.52 -3.75 -11.67
N ARG A 28 -20.00 -3.82 -10.42
CA ARG A 28 -21.43 -4.01 -10.13
C ARG A 28 -22.05 -2.90 -9.29
N VAL A 29 -21.27 -2.13 -8.55
CA VAL A 29 -21.79 -1.13 -7.59
C VAL A 29 -22.73 -0.12 -8.22
N GLU A 30 -22.45 0.33 -9.44
CA GLU A 30 -23.27 1.30 -10.15
C GLU A 30 -24.67 0.76 -10.55
N SER A 31 -24.81 -0.57 -10.65
CA SER A 31 -26.08 -1.23 -11.01
C SER A 31 -26.97 -1.55 -9.82
N VAL A 32 -26.52 -1.28 -8.57
CA VAL A 32 -27.28 -1.60 -7.36
C VAL A 32 -28.39 -0.58 -7.13
N PRO A 33 -29.67 -0.98 -7.10
CA PRO A 33 -30.78 -0.05 -6.86
C PRO A 33 -30.73 0.58 -5.46
N GLY A 34 -31.06 1.87 -5.36
CA GLY A 34 -31.23 2.56 -4.10
C GLY A 34 -29.96 3.10 -3.44
N ILE A 35 -28.78 2.91 -4.06
CA ILE A 35 -27.52 3.53 -3.61
C ILE A 35 -27.39 4.91 -4.27
N SER A 36 -27.05 5.92 -3.47
CA SER A 36 -26.76 7.27 -3.95
C SER A 36 -25.42 7.37 -4.67
N ALA A 37 -25.26 8.36 -5.55
CA ALA A 37 -23.98 8.61 -6.22
C ALA A 37 -22.82 8.91 -5.24
N ALA A 38 -23.12 9.55 -4.10
CA ALA A 38 -22.14 9.81 -3.05
C ALA A 38 -21.65 8.52 -2.41
N GLU A 39 -22.55 7.59 -2.10
CA GLU A 39 -22.20 6.27 -1.53
C GLU A 39 -21.42 5.43 -2.56
N ILE A 40 -21.79 5.45 -3.84
CA ILE A 40 -21.05 4.78 -4.91
C ILE A 40 -19.62 5.30 -4.94
N THR A 41 -19.43 6.62 -4.88
CA THR A 41 -18.10 7.25 -4.89
C THR A 41 -17.28 6.84 -3.65
N ASP A 42 -17.87 6.89 -2.45
CA ASP A 42 -17.22 6.50 -1.19
C ASP A 42 -16.79 5.02 -1.21
N PHE A 43 -17.72 4.11 -1.49
CA PHE A 43 -17.40 2.67 -1.52
C PHE A 43 -16.42 2.31 -2.64
N SER A 44 -16.54 2.93 -3.80
CA SER A 44 -15.61 2.70 -4.92
C SER A 44 -14.20 3.19 -4.61
N SER A 45 -14.06 4.33 -3.93
CA SER A 45 -12.75 4.83 -3.49
C SER A 45 -12.09 3.90 -2.47
N GLN A 46 -12.88 3.38 -1.52
CA GLN A 46 -12.39 2.40 -0.56
C GLN A 46 -11.94 1.08 -1.24
N ALA A 47 -12.72 0.59 -2.21
CA ALA A 47 -12.37 -0.61 -2.96
C ALA A 47 -11.09 -0.42 -3.80
N LYS A 48 -10.91 0.75 -4.45
CA LYS A 48 -9.70 1.11 -5.20
C LYS A 48 -8.48 1.20 -4.27
N PHE A 49 -8.63 1.79 -3.09
CA PHE A 49 -7.59 1.82 -2.07
C PHE A 49 -7.20 0.40 -1.65
N LEU A 50 -8.16 -0.48 -1.39
CA LEU A 50 -7.90 -1.86 -0.99
C LEU A 50 -7.17 -2.65 -2.07
N ILE A 51 -7.47 -2.43 -3.36
CA ILE A 51 -6.72 -3.04 -4.46
C ILE A 51 -5.24 -2.65 -4.39
N ALA A 52 -4.92 -1.36 -4.25
CA ALA A 52 -3.54 -0.88 -4.13
C ALA A 52 -2.87 -1.42 -2.86
N TYR A 53 -3.58 -1.41 -1.73
CA TYR A 53 -3.08 -1.88 -0.44
C TYR A 53 -2.78 -3.39 -0.44
N TYR A 54 -3.64 -4.22 -1.03
CA TYR A 54 -3.40 -5.65 -1.13
C TYR A 54 -2.22 -5.98 -2.05
N HIS A 55 -2.03 -5.24 -3.15
CA HIS A 55 -0.83 -5.36 -3.97
C HIS A 55 0.42 -4.92 -3.21
N TYR A 56 0.37 -3.85 -2.43
CA TYR A 56 1.47 -3.45 -1.54
C TYR A 56 1.81 -4.55 -0.51
N LEU A 57 0.83 -5.19 0.10
CA LEU A 57 1.07 -6.31 1.02
C LEU A 57 1.73 -7.50 0.30
N LEU A 58 1.28 -7.83 -0.91
CA LEU A 58 1.90 -8.86 -1.75
C LEU A 58 3.35 -8.49 -2.09
N LEU A 59 3.58 -7.26 -2.54
CA LEU A 59 4.91 -6.75 -2.88
C LEU A 59 5.88 -6.86 -1.69
N ARG A 60 5.43 -6.45 -0.51
CA ARG A 60 6.22 -6.50 0.72
C ARG A 60 6.59 -7.93 1.14
N LEU A 61 5.71 -8.90 0.89
CA LEU A 61 5.89 -10.29 1.33
C LEU A 61 6.67 -11.13 0.30
N TYR A 62 6.52 -10.83 -1.00
CA TYR A 62 6.99 -11.71 -2.08
C TYR A 62 7.94 -11.01 -3.06
N GLY A 63 8.17 -9.71 -2.95
CA GLY A 63 8.93 -8.92 -3.94
C GLY A 63 8.14 -8.75 -5.24
N PRO A 64 8.74 -9.05 -6.41
CA PRO A 64 8.04 -9.00 -7.69
C PRO A 64 6.79 -9.86 -7.71
N ILE A 65 5.66 -9.29 -8.10
CA ILE A 65 4.34 -9.91 -8.03
C ILE A 65 3.62 -9.88 -9.39
N VAL A 66 2.53 -10.62 -9.46
CA VAL A 66 1.56 -10.47 -10.54
C VAL A 66 0.68 -9.27 -10.23
N LEU A 67 0.59 -8.32 -11.16
CA LEU A 67 -0.33 -7.20 -11.08
C LEU A 67 -1.67 -7.58 -11.70
N ILE A 68 -2.74 -7.36 -10.97
CA ILE A 68 -4.12 -7.57 -11.41
C ILE A 68 -4.79 -6.21 -11.54
N ASP A 69 -5.11 -5.81 -12.75
CA ASP A 69 -5.70 -4.50 -13.11
C ASP A 69 -7.20 -4.55 -13.44
N ARG A 70 -7.77 -5.77 -13.42
CA ARG A 70 -9.17 -6.02 -13.76
C ARG A 70 -9.69 -7.33 -13.18
N GLU A 71 -10.99 -7.55 -13.23
CA GLU A 71 -11.55 -8.86 -12.95
C GLU A 71 -11.18 -9.85 -14.06
N ILE A 72 -10.48 -10.93 -13.69
CA ILE A 72 -10.14 -12.00 -14.64
C ILE A 72 -11.36 -12.91 -14.79
N PRO A 73 -11.86 -13.16 -16.03
CA PRO A 73 -12.96 -14.09 -16.28
C PRO A 73 -12.66 -15.49 -15.76
N LEU A 74 -13.71 -16.23 -15.38
CA LEU A 74 -13.56 -17.60 -14.85
C LEU A 74 -13.12 -18.60 -15.93
N ASP A 75 -13.43 -18.32 -17.17
CA ASP A 75 -13.08 -19.09 -18.37
C ASP A 75 -11.79 -18.61 -19.04
N ALA A 76 -11.07 -17.69 -18.41
CA ALA A 76 -9.80 -17.20 -18.94
C ALA A 76 -8.78 -18.35 -19.08
N THR A 77 -8.00 -18.30 -20.16
CA THR A 77 -6.96 -19.29 -20.47
C THR A 77 -5.63 -18.59 -20.79
N GLY A 78 -4.53 -19.36 -20.83
CA GLY A 78 -3.21 -18.85 -21.20
C GLY A 78 -2.70 -17.77 -20.26
N GLU A 79 -2.07 -16.73 -20.82
CA GLU A 79 -1.47 -15.63 -20.05
C GLU A 79 -2.51 -14.80 -19.27
N LEU A 80 -3.72 -14.70 -19.74
CA LEU A 80 -4.79 -14.00 -19.03
C LEU A 80 -5.15 -14.72 -17.71
N ALA A 81 -5.15 -16.04 -17.70
CA ALA A 81 -5.40 -16.83 -16.50
C ALA A 81 -4.18 -16.92 -15.58
N PHE A 82 -2.98 -16.94 -16.17
CA PHE A 82 -1.70 -17.13 -15.48
C PHE A 82 -0.69 -16.05 -15.89
N PRO A 83 -0.94 -14.78 -15.58
CA PRO A 83 -0.03 -13.72 -15.91
C PRO A 83 1.31 -13.88 -15.17
N LYS A 84 2.40 -13.47 -15.84
CA LYS A 84 3.74 -13.48 -15.25
C LYS A 84 3.90 -12.38 -14.19
N ARG A 85 4.86 -12.57 -13.29
CA ARG A 85 5.28 -11.52 -12.36
C ARG A 85 5.87 -10.34 -13.15
N ARG A 86 5.60 -9.14 -12.65
CA ARG A 86 6.20 -7.93 -13.21
C ARG A 86 7.46 -7.57 -12.41
N PRO A 87 8.46 -6.90 -13.04
CA PRO A 87 9.59 -6.35 -12.33
C PRO A 87 9.20 -5.54 -11.09
N TYR A 88 10.03 -5.57 -10.06
CA TYR A 88 9.75 -4.93 -8.78
C TYR A 88 9.45 -3.43 -8.93
N ASP A 89 10.25 -2.73 -9.71
CA ASP A 89 10.08 -1.28 -9.91
C ASP A 89 8.76 -0.96 -10.64
N GLU A 90 8.36 -1.78 -11.61
CA GLU A 90 7.05 -1.65 -12.25
C GLU A 90 5.90 -1.88 -11.26
N CYS A 91 6.06 -2.85 -10.34
CA CYS A 91 5.07 -3.08 -9.30
C CYS A 91 4.97 -1.88 -8.37
N VAL A 92 6.10 -1.29 -7.98
CA VAL A 92 6.15 -0.08 -7.13
C VAL A 92 5.46 1.09 -7.80
N GLU A 93 5.78 1.36 -9.07
CA GLU A 93 5.16 2.46 -9.84
C GLU A 93 3.66 2.26 -9.98
N TRP A 94 3.22 1.08 -10.39
CA TRP A 94 1.80 0.77 -10.54
C TRP A 94 1.01 0.98 -9.24
N ILE A 95 1.55 0.52 -8.10
CA ILE A 95 0.89 0.69 -6.80
C ILE A 95 0.88 2.17 -6.39
N ALA A 96 1.99 2.90 -6.62
CA ALA A 96 2.07 4.33 -6.33
C ALA A 96 1.02 5.12 -7.10
N ASP A 97 0.89 4.86 -8.41
CA ASP A 97 -0.11 5.50 -9.26
C ASP A 97 -1.54 5.23 -8.77
N ARG A 98 -1.86 3.98 -8.39
CA ARG A 98 -3.19 3.65 -7.83
C ARG A 98 -3.46 4.37 -6.51
N LEU A 99 -2.45 4.54 -5.65
CA LEU A 99 -2.58 5.29 -4.41
C LEU A 99 -2.77 6.80 -4.69
N ASP A 100 -2.06 7.36 -5.67
CA ASP A 100 -2.22 8.76 -6.08
C ASP A 100 -3.59 9.03 -6.69
N GLU A 101 -4.09 8.13 -7.53
CA GLU A 101 -5.42 8.24 -8.12
C GLU A 101 -6.54 8.20 -7.07
N VAL A 102 -6.38 7.40 -6.03
CA VAL A 102 -7.43 7.23 -5.03
C VAL A 102 -7.35 8.24 -3.88
N ALA A 103 -6.16 8.74 -3.54
CA ALA A 103 -5.97 9.65 -2.41
C ALA A 103 -6.94 10.86 -2.43
N PRO A 104 -7.11 11.61 -3.53
CA PRO A 104 -8.02 12.75 -3.56
C PRO A 104 -9.50 12.38 -3.41
N LEU A 105 -9.87 11.11 -3.64
CA LEU A 105 -11.25 10.61 -3.51
C LEU A 105 -11.57 10.18 -2.07
N LEU A 106 -10.55 9.97 -1.23
CA LEU A 106 -10.70 9.59 0.16
C LEU A 106 -10.90 10.83 1.05
N PRO A 107 -11.66 10.72 2.15
CA PRO A 107 -11.82 11.81 3.09
C PRO A 107 -10.50 12.09 3.84
N PRO A 108 -10.25 13.33 4.28
CA PRO A 108 -9.09 13.67 5.11
C PRO A 108 -9.18 13.02 6.50
N ILE A 109 -10.37 12.94 7.07
CA ILE A 109 -10.67 12.33 8.37
C ILE A 109 -11.93 11.48 8.22
N GLN A 110 -11.98 10.35 8.91
CA GLN A 110 -13.18 9.52 9.00
C GLN A 110 -14.06 9.93 10.18
N THR A 111 -15.35 9.75 10.03
CA THR A 111 -16.33 9.89 11.12
C THR A 111 -16.24 8.71 12.09
N SER A 112 -16.75 8.86 13.31
CA SER A 112 -16.63 7.84 14.36
C SER A 112 -17.27 6.49 13.99
N ASP A 113 -18.33 6.49 13.18
CA ASP A 113 -19.01 5.30 12.67
C ASP A 113 -18.22 4.57 11.56
N LYS A 114 -17.27 5.26 10.90
CA LYS A 114 -16.37 4.73 9.87
C LYS A 114 -14.92 4.64 10.34
N TYR A 115 -14.69 4.64 11.66
CA TYR A 115 -13.34 4.55 12.19
C TYR A 115 -12.63 3.27 11.72
N GLY A 116 -11.42 3.45 11.17
CA GLY A 116 -10.65 2.37 10.53
C GLY A 116 -10.80 2.26 9.01
N ALA A 117 -11.75 2.97 8.38
CA ALA A 117 -11.79 3.10 6.93
C ALA A 117 -10.63 3.99 6.41
N PRO A 118 -10.19 3.82 5.15
CA PRO A 118 -9.04 4.53 4.62
C PRO A 118 -9.26 6.03 4.55
N THR A 119 -8.19 6.78 4.84
CA THR A 119 -8.13 8.23 4.69
C THR A 119 -7.08 8.61 3.64
N ARG A 120 -7.11 9.87 3.21
CA ARG A 120 -6.11 10.42 2.28
C ARG A 120 -4.70 10.30 2.85
N ALA A 121 -4.50 10.65 4.11
CA ALA A 121 -3.22 10.50 4.80
C ALA A 121 -2.76 9.04 4.88
N ALA A 122 -3.69 8.07 5.04
CA ALA A 122 -3.35 6.65 5.04
C ALA A 122 -2.81 6.19 3.68
N ALA A 123 -3.43 6.62 2.57
CA ALA A 123 -2.96 6.28 1.23
C ALA A 123 -1.55 6.84 0.96
N LYS A 124 -1.31 8.12 1.28
CA LYS A 124 0.00 8.76 1.14
C LYS A 124 1.06 8.14 2.05
N GLY A 125 0.72 7.80 3.28
CA GLY A 125 1.63 7.13 4.22
C GLY A 125 2.06 5.73 3.75
N ILE A 126 1.16 4.96 3.16
CA ILE A 126 1.49 3.66 2.56
C ILE A 126 2.42 3.84 1.35
N LYS A 127 2.14 4.81 0.47
CA LYS A 127 2.99 5.15 -0.67
C LYS A 127 4.41 5.53 -0.23
N SER A 128 4.53 6.44 0.74
CA SER A 128 5.81 6.87 1.30
C SER A 128 6.62 5.67 1.83
N ARG A 129 5.99 4.82 2.63
CA ARG A 129 6.63 3.62 3.17
C ARG A 129 7.09 2.65 2.09
N MET A 130 6.28 2.42 1.07
CA MET A 130 6.62 1.56 -0.06
C MET A 130 7.83 2.10 -0.84
N LEU A 131 7.84 3.40 -1.15
CA LEU A 131 8.94 4.04 -1.87
C LEU A 131 10.24 4.03 -1.07
N LEU A 132 10.18 4.20 0.25
CA LEU A 132 11.34 4.07 1.13
C LEU A 132 11.94 2.65 1.07
N TYR A 133 11.11 1.61 1.09
CA TYR A 133 11.58 0.23 0.90
C TYR A 133 12.21 0.03 -0.48
N ALA A 134 11.60 0.56 -1.54
CA ALA A 134 12.11 0.45 -2.91
C ALA A 134 13.45 1.18 -3.10
N ALA A 135 13.70 2.26 -2.35
CA ALA A 135 14.97 2.99 -2.34
C ALA A 135 16.07 2.28 -1.55
N SER A 136 15.71 1.35 -0.64
CA SER A 136 16.67 0.68 0.24
C SER A 136 17.72 -0.15 -0.53
N PRO A 137 18.92 -0.37 0.04
CA PRO A 137 19.97 -1.16 -0.61
C PRO A 137 19.55 -2.58 -0.99
N LEU A 138 18.51 -3.12 -0.35
CA LEU A 138 18.00 -4.45 -0.70
C LEU A 138 17.38 -4.48 -2.11
N PHE A 139 16.66 -3.42 -2.53
CA PHE A 139 15.92 -3.37 -3.80
C PHE A 139 16.48 -2.36 -4.80
N ASN A 140 17.52 -1.65 -4.43
CA ASN A 140 18.11 -0.59 -5.25
C ASN A 140 19.58 -0.90 -5.61
N GLY A 141 19.75 -1.65 -6.69
CA GLY A 141 21.06 -1.97 -7.23
C GLY A 141 21.77 -3.14 -6.55
N ASN A 142 21.04 -4.09 -5.97
CA ASN A 142 21.61 -5.25 -5.30
C ASN A 142 21.90 -6.39 -6.27
N SER A 143 23.09 -6.39 -6.87
CA SER A 143 23.55 -7.44 -7.78
C SER A 143 24.00 -8.71 -7.05
N GLU A 144 24.36 -8.62 -5.76
CA GLU A 144 24.81 -9.76 -4.97
C GLU A 144 23.71 -10.82 -4.80
N TYR A 145 22.49 -10.37 -4.47
CA TYR A 145 21.38 -11.30 -4.21
C TYR A 145 20.46 -11.54 -5.41
N TYR A 146 20.46 -10.67 -6.42
CA TYR A 146 19.45 -10.70 -7.46
C TYR A 146 19.97 -10.86 -8.89
N SER A 147 21.28 -11.13 -9.10
CA SER A 147 21.87 -11.31 -10.44
C SER A 147 21.11 -12.37 -11.27
N ASP A 148 20.67 -13.46 -10.65
CA ASP A 148 19.98 -14.58 -11.29
C ASP A 148 18.45 -14.56 -11.07
N PHE A 149 17.92 -13.49 -10.46
CA PHE A 149 16.50 -13.43 -10.16
C PHE A 149 15.70 -12.92 -11.35
N LYS A 150 15.34 -13.85 -12.23
CA LYS A 150 14.69 -13.60 -13.53
C LYS A 150 13.39 -14.37 -13.67
N ASN A 151 12.53 -13.90 -14.57
CA ASN A 151 11.41 -14.67 -15.09
C ASN A 151 11.94 -15.77 -16.04
N LYS A 152 11.08 -16.71 -16.43
CA LYS A 152 11.42 -17.81 -17.35
C LYS A 152 11.86 -17.33 -18.73
N ASP A 153 11.42 -16.14 -19.16
CA ASP A 153 11.78 -15.48 -20.41
C ASP A 153 13.09 -14.65 -20.30
N GLY A 154 13.76 -14.70 -19.16
CA GLY A 154 15.02 -13.98 -18.91
C GLY A 154 14.88 -12.55 -18.43
N GLU A 155 13.65 -12.03 -18.26
CA GLU A 155 13.40 -10.69 -17.75
C GLU A 155 13.90 -10.54 -16.32
N GLN A 156 14.75 -9.52 -16.05
CA GLN A 156 15.26 -9.23 -14.72
C GLN A 156 14.15 -8.69 -13.81
N LEU A 157 13.95 -9.31 -12.66
CA LEU A 157 12.85 -9.00 -11.76
C LEU A 157 13.15 -7.89 -10.74
N ILE A 158 14.43 -7.66 -10.41
CA ILE A 158 14.89 -6.58 -9.55
C ILE A 158 16.07 -5.92 -10.22
N SER A 159 16.06 -4.59 -10.32
CA SER A 159 17.13 -3.82 -10.96
C SER A 159 18.48 -4.05 -10.27
N LEU A 160 19.51 -4.33 -11.07
CA LEU A 160 20.88 -4.48 -10.59
C LEU A 160 21.66 -3.15 -10.55
N GLN A 161 21.05 -2.07 -11.03
CA GLN A 161 21.65 -0.74 -11.05
C GLN A 161 21.08 0.12 -9.94
N TYR A 162 21.99 0.79 -9.21
CA TYR A 162 21.61 1.75 -8.20
C TYR A 162 21.04 3.02 -8.84
N ASP A 163 19.89 3.46 -8.34
CA ASP A 163 19.21 4.70 -8.73
C ASP A 163 18.98 5.61 -7.50
N LYS A 164 19.69 6.75 -7.47
CA LYS A 164 19.56 7.74 -6.40
C LYS A 164 18.20 8.43 -6.40
N GLU A 165 17.52 8.51 -7.56
CA GLU A 165 16.21 9.17 -7.67
C GLU A 165 15.11 8.45 -6.88
N LYS A 166 15.29 7.15 -6.59
CA LYS A 166 14.39 6.42 -5.69
C LYS A 166 14.35 7.04 -4.28
N TRP A 167 15.49 7.51 -3.77
CA TRP A 167 15.55 8.20 -2.47
C TRP A 167 14.84 9.54 -2.52
N LYS A 168 14.99 10.28 -3.62
CA LYS A 168 14.27 11.55 -3.81
C LYS A 168 12.76 11.31 -3.86
N LYS A 169 12.29 10.34 -4.64
CA LYS A 169 10.86 9.96 -4.69
C LYS A 169 10.34 9.57 -3.30
N ALA A 170 11.13 8.85 -2.50
CA ALA A 170 10.75 8.48 -1.14
C ALA A 170 10.66 9.69 -0.20
N LEU A 171 11.60 10.65 -0.30
CA LEU A 171 11.57 11.89 0.46
C LEU A 171 10.33 12.73 0.10
N ASP A 172 10.13 13.00 -1.19
CA ASP A 172 9.00 13.81 -1.68
C ASP A 172 7.65 13.20 -1.21
N ALA A 173 7.52 11.87 -1.26
CA ALA A 173 6.33 11.18 -0.78
C ALA A 173 6.16 11.22 0.74
N ALA A 174 7.25 11.24 1.50
CA ALA A 174 7.20 11.36 2.96
C ALA A 174 6.75 12.77 3.37
N GLU A 175 7.30 13.80 2.74
CA GLU A 175 6.88 15.20 2.94
C GLU A 175 5.41 15.40 2.58
N ASP A 176 4.96 14.84 1.44
CA ASP A 176 3.55 14.92 1.02
C ASP A 176 2.62 14.23 2.03
N ALA A 177 3.00 13.07 2.56
CA ALA A 177 2.22 12.36 3.57
C ALA A 177 2.14 13.14 4.90
N ILE A 178 3.23 13.76 5.34
CA ILE A 178 3.27 14.59 6.55
C ILE A 178 2.39 15.83 6.38
N ASN A 179 2.53 16.54 5.26
CA ASN A 179 1.75 17.73 4.97
C ASN A 179 0.24 17.43 4.93
N GLU A 180 -0.14 16.30 4.30
CA GLU A 180 -1.54 15.87 4.28
C GLU A 180 -2.06 15.54 5.68
N ALA A 181 -1.26 14.84 6.51
CA ALA A 181 -1.63 14.50 7.87
C ALA A 181 -1.83 15.77 8.73
N HIS A 182 -0.91 16.74 8.65
CA HIS A 182 -1.03 18.02 9.36
C HIS A 182 -2.25 18.83 8.87
N ALA A 183 -2.49 18.88 7.55
CA ALA A 183 -3.66 19.54 6.99
C ALA A 183 -4.99 18.91 7.47
N ALA A 184 -4.98 17.61 7.74
CA ALA A 184 -6.10 16.88 8.33
C ALA A 184 -6.18 17.01 9.86
N GLY A 185 -5.31 17.79 10.50
CA GLY A 185 -5.29 17.98 11.96
C GLY A 185 -4.64 16.85 12.74
N HIS A 186 -3.94 15.92 12.05
CA HIS A 186 -3.15 14.89 12.73
C HIS A 186 -1.78 15.46 13.13
N ASP A 187 -1.34 15.11 14.32
CA ASP A 187 -0.01 15.47 14.84
C ASP A 187 0.57 14.31 15.64
N LEU A 188 1.83 14.44 16.04
CA LEU A 188 2.46 13.48 16.93
C LEU A 188 1.75 13.47 18.28
N TYR A 189 1.52 12.28 18.80
CA TYR A 189 0.91 12.12 20.12
C TYR A 189 1.79 12.75 21.20
N THR A 190 1.20 13.64 21.99
CA THR A 190 1.83 14.22 23.18
C THR A 190 1.00 13.89 24.42
N HIS A 191 1.60 13.19 25.38
CA HIS A 191 0.91 12.82 26.61
C HIS A 191 0.87 14.02 27.55
N LEU A 192 -0.35 14.44 27.97
CA LEU A 192 -0.57 15.61 28.83
C LEU A 192 0.08 15.50 30.22
N GLN A 193 0.37 14.29 30.67
CA GLN A 193 0.98 13.99 31.98
C GLN A 193 2.46 13.61 31.85
N ALA A 194 3.16 14.04 30.83
CA ALA A 194 4.60 13.82 30.72
C ALA A 194 5.30 14.35 31.99
N PRO A 195 6.27 13.63 32.56
CA PRO A 195 6.97 14.06 33.76
C PRO A 195 7.57 15.45 33.60
N VAL A 196 7.47 16.27 34.63
CA VAL A 196 8.08 17.61 34.65
C VAL A 196 9.58 17.47 34.88
N GLY A 197 10.38 18.28 34.16
CA GLY A 197 11.85 18.35 34.34
C GLY A 197 12.64 17.38 33.49
N ILE A 198 12.01 16.61 32.59
CA ILE A 198 12.72 15.79 31.60
C ILE A 198 13.05 16.60 30.34
N SER A 199 14.11 16.21 29.64
CA SER A 199 14.52 16.81 28.37
C SER A 199 13.49 16.55 27.25
N ASP A 200 13.53 17.31 26.15
CA ASP A 200 12.63 17.12 25.03
C ASP A 200 12.83 15.74 24.35
N ALA A 201 14.05 15.22 24.34
CA ALA A 201 14.33 13.86 23.87
C ALA A 201 13.65 12.79 24.75
N GLU A 202 13.70 12.94 26.07
CA GLU A 202 13.04 12.04 27.02
C GLU A 202 11.51 12.16 26.92
N LYS A 203 10.95 13.35 26.67
CA LYS A 203 9.52 13.54 26.37
C LYS A 203 9.13 12.79 25.11
N GLY A 204 9.93 12.88 24.06
CA GLY A 204 9.71 12.14 22.82
C GLY A 204 9.64 10.62 23.04
N TYR A 205 10.60 10.07 23.80
CA TYR A 205 10.59 8.66 24.17
C TYR A 205 9.38 8.28 25.04
N PHE A 206 9.05 9.11 26.03
CA PHE A 206 7.89 8.90 26.90
C PHE A 206 6.58 8.87 26.08
N ASN A 207 6.38 9.83 25.20
CA ASN A 207 5.20 9.92 24.35
C ASN A 207 5.09 8.69 23.42
N HIS A 208 6.20 8.29 22.79
CA HIS A 208 6.23 7.10 21.94
C HIS A 208 5.85 5.83 22.73
N ARG A 209 6.47 5.62 23.90
CA ARG A 209 6.13 4.47 24.76
C ARG A 209 4.68 4.48 25.17
N TRP A 210 4.15 5.63 25.56
CA TRP A 210 2.77 5.75 26.02
C TRP A 210 1.77 5.48 24.90
N SER A 211 2.03 5.98 23.70
CA SER A 211 1.17 5.71 22.53
C SER A 211 1.06 4.23 22.18
N LEU A 212 2.08 3.42 22.50
CA LEU A 212 2.06 1.97 22.29
C LEU A 212 1.31 1.19 23.38
N VAL A 213 1.14 1.75 24.57
CA VAL A 213 0.53 1.07 25.72
C VAL A 213 -0.95 1.40 25.87
N THR A 214 -1.38 2.53 25.35
CA THR A 214 -2.76 3.04 25.50
C THR A 214 -3.66 2.82 24.27
N MET A 215 -3.15 2.19 23.21
CA MET A 215 -3.92 1.69 22.08
C MET A 215 -4.41 0.26 22.36
#